data_f6d854163ceaed02abd85e5c4d6760ec
#
_entry.id   f6d854163ceaed02abd85e5c4d6760ec
#
_cell.length_a   1.000
_cell.length_b   1.000
_cell.length_c   1.000
_cell.angle_alpha   90.00
_cell.angle_beta   90.00
_cell.angle_gamma   90.00
#
_symmetry.space_group_name_H-M   'P 1'
#
loop_
_entity.id
_entity.type
_entity.pdbx_description
1 polymer ?
#
loop_
_entity_poly.entity_id
_entity_poly.type
_entity_poly.pdbx_seq_one_letter_code
_entity_poly.pdbx_strand_id
1 'polypeptide(L)'
;MDLPVSVAELAEQLRGDREIVPDPALFSDPQVFAAERERIFQRSVMALDHQTRLSEDGRWFRCDAAGRSILVTREAGGRLHALRNVCIHAGYPVCEAEEGSAERLMCPYHGWEFALDGRLVEPELSSRIDPSRLRLASYPVRVCNGLLFADPPGATAAPVNYAPAWLTAATVTRRSRYNTSWNWKYLRHFLQSSPHLFFDGLPDERHEVGPLALMFAQARRAVLLRVIPKFAEQTEFQVIEMMAGENPRSAESEIGPDPVAERLHAADTSFSWFDRKLARRYWSLMSGESEAELLG
;
A
#
# COMPACT_ATOMS: atom_id res chain seq x y z
N MET A 1 -9.77 -19.85 -9.50
CA MET A 1 -8.45 -20.49 -9.27
C MET A 1 -8.53 -21.18 -7.92
N ASP A 2 -8.20 -22.44 -7.86
CA ASP A 2 -8.20 -23.20 -6.61
C ASP A 2 -7.15 -22.64 -5.65
N LEU A 3 -7.34 -22.87 -4.36
CA LEU A 3 -6.36 -22.46 -3.34
C LEU A 3 -5.12 -23.37 -3.43
N PRO A 4 -3.91 -22.83 -3.24
CA PRO A 4 -2.71 -23.65 -3.10
C PRO A 4 -2.84 -24.66 -1.95
N VAL A 5 -2.21 -25.83 -2.10
CA VAL A 5 -2.32 -26.94 -1.14
C VAL A 5 -1.99 -26.50 0.29
N SER A 6 -0.90 -25.74 0.48
CA SER A 6 -0.50 -25.20 1.80
C SER A 6 -1.56 -24.33 2.46
N VAL A 7 -2.34 -23.58 1.65
CA VAL A 7 -3.45 -22.76 2.17
C VAL A 7 -4.65 -23.64 2.53
N ALA A 8 -4.92 -24.69 1.76
CA ALA A 8 -5.97 -25.67 2.07
C ALA A 8 -5.63 -26.47 3.34
N GLU A 9 -4.37 -26.85 3.52
CA GLU A 9 -3.89 -27.53 4.73
C GLU A 9 -4.03 -26.64 5.97
N LEU A 10 -3.76 -25.34 5.84
CA LEU A 10 -4.02 -24.39 6.94
C LEU A 10 -5.50 -24.35 7.33
N ALA A 11 -6.42 -24.41 6.35
CA ALA A 11 -7.85 -24.47 6.64
C ALA A 11 -8.23 -25.72 7.46
N GLU A 12 -7.67 -26.88 7.13
CA GLU A 12 -7.89 -28.10 7.90
C GLU A 12 -7.37 -27.99 9.35
N GLN A 13 -6.21 -27.37 9.55
CA GLN A 13 -5.67 -27.09 10.88
C GLN A 13 -6.58 -26.13 11.67
N LEU A 14 -7.19 -25.15 11.01
CA LEU A 14 -8.10 -24.19 11.64
C LEU A 14 -9.42 -24.83 12.11
N ARG A 15 -9.93 -25.83 11.39
CA ARG A 15 -11.16 -26.57 11.74
C ARG A 15 -10.95 -27.56 12.88
N GLY A 16 -9.72 -28.01 13.12
CA GLY A 16 -9.36 -28.92 14.19
C GLY A 16 -8.92 -28.20 15.47
N ASP A 17 -8.83 -28.97 16.57
CA ASP A 17 -8.31 -28.48 17.87
C ASP A 17 -6.78 -28.56 17.99
N ARG A 18 -6.09 -28.91 16.92
CA ARG A 18 -4.63 -29.05 16.90
C ARG A 18 -3.95 -27.68 16.92
N GLU A 19 -2.72 -27.67 17.42
CA GLU A 19 -1.84 -26.52 17.29
C GLU A 19 -1.61 -26.21 15.80
N ILE A 20 -1.57 -24.93 15.46
CA ILE A 20 -1.29 -24.48 14.11
C ILE A 20 0.20 -24.52 13.87
N VAL A 21 0.61 -25.37 12.94
CA VAL A 21 1.98 -25.43 12.44
C VAL A 21 1.95 -24.97 10.99
N PRO A 22 2.29 -23.71 10.70
CA PRO A 22 2.21 -23.20 9.34
C PRO A 22 3.18 -23.91 8.43
N ASP A 23 2.68 -24.35 7.27
CA ASP A 23 3.56 -24.85 6.20
C ASP A 23 4.51 -23.72 5.76
N PRO A 24 5.84 -23.94 5.75
CA PRO A 24 6.80 -22.96 5.24
C PRO A 24 6.48 -22.42 3.85
N ALA A 25 5.82 -23.20 3.00
CA ALA A 25 5.34 -22.77 1.68
C ALA A 25 4.39 -21.57 1.73
N LEU A 26 3.67 -21.35 2.84
CA LEU A 26 2.86 -20.12 3.03
C LEU A 26 3.69 -18.84 2.93
N PHE A 27 4.99 -18.93 3.13
CA PHE A 27 5.91 -17.78 3.17
C PHE A 27 6.86 -17.71 1.99
N SER A 28 7.08 -18.81 1.26
CA SER A 28 8.09 -18.89 0.21
C SER A 28 7.57 -19.34 -1.16
N ASP A 29 6.40 -20.00 -1.22
CA ASP A 29 5.87 -20.53 -2.47
C ASP A 29 5.34 -19.42 -3.39
N PRO A 30 5.84 -19.29 -4.65
CA PRO A 30 5.33 -18.35 -5.64
C PRO A 30 3.85 -18.54 -6.00
N GLN A 31 3.29 -19.75 -5.89
CA GLN A 31 1.87 -20.00 -6.15
C GLN A 31 1.00 -19.44 -5.04
N VAL A 32 1.42 -19.57 -3.79
CA VAL A 32 0.77 -18.90 -2.65
C VAL A 32 0.81 -17.39 -2.85
N PHE A 33 1.97 -16.84 -3.19
CA PHE A 33 2.11 -15.41 -3.45
C PHE A 33 1.22 -14.93 -4.61
N ALA A 34 1.11 -15.70 -5.69
CA ALA A 34 0.22 -15.38 -6.81
C ALA A 34 -1.26 -15.34 -6.36
N ALA A 35 -1.68 -16.31 -5.55
CA ALA A 35 -3.03 -16.34 -4.98
C ALA A 35 -3.28 -15.17 -4.02
N GLU A 36 -2.31 -14.81 -3.17
CA GLU A 36 -2.37 -13.63 -2.29
C GLU A 36 -2.53 -12.34 -3.09
N ARG A 37 -1.79 -12.20 -4.19
CA ARG A 37 -1.91 -11.05 -5.07
C ARG A 37 -3.31 -10.87 -5.62
N GLU A 38 -3.98 -11.94 -6.02
CA GLU A 38 -5.34 -11.90 -6.56
C GLU A 38 -6.40 -11.71 -5.48
N ARG A 39 -6.26 -12.42 -4.36
CA ARG A 39 -7.30 -12.53 -3.34
C ARG A 39 -7.20 -11.47 -2.26
N ILE A 40 -5.98 -11.06 -1.92
CA ILE A 40 -5.71 -10.08 -0.89
C ILE A 40 -5.32 -8.73 -1.49
N PHE A 41 -4.15 -8.67 -2.19
CA PHE A 41 -3.58 -7.38 -2.54
C PHE A 41 -4.47 -6.59 -3.50
N GLN A 42 -4.96 -7.25 -4.57
CA GLN A 42 -5.77 -6.58 -5.58
C GLN A 42 -7.17 -6.16 -5.10
N ARG A 43 -7.59 -6.63 -3.95
CA ARG A 43 -8.88 -6.30 -3.32
C ARG A 43 -8.75 -5.39 -2.11
N SER A 44 -7.53 -5.08 -1.69
CA SER A 44 -7.28 -4.25 -0.51
C SER A 44 -7.30 -2.78 -0.86
N VAL A 45 -7.83 -1.97 0.06
CA VAL A 45 -7.67 -0.52 0.02
C VAL A 45 -6.19 -0.18 -0.05
N MET A 46 -5.84 0.70 -0.95
CA MET A 46 -4.48 1.17 -1.16
C MET A 46 -4.25 2.46 -0.37
N ALA A 47 -3.46 2.40 0.69
CA ALA A 47 -2.89 3.60 1.30
C ALA A 47 -1.80 4.15 0.35
N LEU A 48 -1.88 5.40 -0.04
CA LEU A 48 -1.01 5.99 -1.05
C LEU A 48 0.08 6.87 -0.43
N ASP A 49 -0.30 8.00 0.14
CA ASP A 49 0.60 8.99 0.76
C ASP A 49 -0.24 10.03 1.54
N HIS A 50 0.36 11.15 1.89
CA HIS A 50 -0.32 12.33 2.42
C HIS A 50 -0.55 13.37 1.33
N GLN A 51 -1.67 14.12 1.41
CA GLN A 51 -2.10 15.12 0.41
C GLN A 51 -1.08 16.23 0.14
N THR A 52 -0.20 16.53 1.08
CA THR A 52 0.87 17.55 0.91
C THR A 52 1.81 17.24 -0.26
N ARG A 53 1.86 15.99 -0.71
CA ARG A 53 2.66 15.61 -1.90
C ARG A 53 2.06 16.16 -3.19
N LEU A 54 0.77 16.51 -3.16
CA LEU A 54 -0.01 17.10 -4.26
C LEU A 54 -0.49 18.51 -3.87
N SER A 55 0.40 19.38 -3.38
CA SER A 55 0.07 20.72 -2.87
C SER A 55 -0.45 21.67 -3.94
N GLU A 56 -0.08 21.46 -5.21
CA GLU A 56 -0.38 22.35 -6.33
C GLU A 56 -1.03 21.58 -7.49
N ASP A 57 -1.82 22.28 -8.29
CA ASP A 57 -2.39 21.72 -9.51
C ASP A 57 -1.28 21.35 -10.50
N GLY A 58 -1.46 20.26 -11.24
CA GLY A 58 -0.43 19.71 -12.13
C GLY A 58 0.54 18.75 -11.44
N ARG A 59 0.60 18.72 -10.11
CA ARG A 59 1.49 17.79 -9.38
C ARG A 59 1.01 16.35 -9.52
N TRP A 60 1.95 15.45 -9.60
CA TRP A 60 1.72 14.01 -9.61
C TRP A 60 2.86 13.26 -8.92
N PHE A 61 2.55 12.08 -8.41
CA PHE A 61 3.56 11.13 -7.94
C PHE A 61 3.19 9.70 -8.31
N ARG A 62 4.21 8.86 -8.44
CA ARG A 62 4.09 7.42 -8.64
C ARG A 62 4.32 6.69 -7.33
N CYS A 63 3.51 5.70 -7.05
CA CYS A 63 3.74 4.79 -5.94
C CYS A 63 3.31 3.36 -6.29
N ASP A 64 3.96 2.39 -5.67
CA ASP A 64 3.50 1.01 -5.73
C ASP A 64 2.51 0.76 -4.59
N ALA A 65 1.39 0.16 -4.90
CA ALA A 65 0.37 -0.20 -3.94
C ALA A 65 -0.41 -1.43 -4.41
N ALA A 66 -0.64 -2.38 -3.53
CA ALA A 66 -1.42 -3.59 -3.81
C ALA A 66 -0.96 -4.35 -5.08
N GLY A 67 0.35 -4.43 -5.30
CA GLY A 67 0.95 -5.09 -6.47
C GLY A 67 0.76 -4.33 -7.79
N ARG A 68 0.47 -3.03 -7.74
CA ARG A 68 0.27 -2.16 -8.91
C ARG A 68 1.11 -0.91 -8.80
N SER A 69 1.59 -0.42 -9.95
CA SER A 69 2.13 0.94 -10.06
C SER A 69 0.98 1.90 -10.29
N ILE A 70 0.86 2.90 -9.43
CA ILE A 70 -0.22 3.89 -9.40
C ILE A 70 0.38 5.29 -9.60
N LEU A 71 -0.23 6.07 -10.48
CA LEU A 71 -0.01 7.50 -10.59
C LEU A 71 -1.11 8.22 -9.83
N VAL A 72 -0.74 9.05 -8.88
CA VAL A 72 -1.67 9.94 -8.18
C VAL A 72 -1.44 11.34 -8.69
N THR A 73 -2.49 11.96 -9.20
CA THR A 73 -2.41 13.25 -9.89
C THR A 73 -3.39 14.25 -9.27
N ARG A 74 -3.06 15.53 -9.40
CA ARG A 74 -3.95 16.64 -9.06
C ARG A 74 -4.18 17.49 -10.32
N GLU A 75 -5.39 17.50 -10.82
CA GLU A 75 -5.78 18.35 -11.95
C GLU A 75 -6.13 19.77 -11.51
N ALA A 76 -6.28 20.66 -12.48
CA ALA A 76 -6.77 22.03 -12.25
C ALA A 76 -8.10 22.01 -11.48
N GLY A 77 -8.21 22.86 -10.45
CA GLY A 77 -9.34 22.86 -9.54
C GLY A 77 -9.23 21.87 -8.39
N GLY A 78 -8.06 21.24 -8.21
CA GLY A 78 -7.71 20.46 -7.02
C GLY A 78 -8.24 19.03 -6.98
N ARG A 79 -8.89 18.55 -8.05
CA ARG A 79 -9.41 17.17 -8.08
C ARG A 79 -8.28 16.17 -8.17
N LEU A 80 -8.38 15.12 -7.37
CA LEU A 80 -7.37 14.06 -7.28
C LEU A 80 -7.82 12.82 -8.05
N HIS A 81 -6.84 12.17 -8.71
CA HIS A 81 -7.06 10.91 -9.42
C HIS A 81 -5.98 9.91 -9.03
N ALA A 82 -6.35 8.63 -8.97
CA ALA A 82 -5.43 7.52 -8.87
C ALA A 82 -5.56 6.68 -10.14
N LEU A 83 -4.53 6.64 -10.94
CA LEU A 83 -4.50 6.01 -12.25
C LEU A 83 -3.54 4.85 -12.25
N ARG A 84 -3.86 3.76 -12.94
CA ARG A 84 -2.90 2.70 -13.17
C ARG A 84 -1.80 3.22 -14.11
N ASN A 85 -0.56 3.11 -13.67
CA ASN A 85 0.62 3.54 -14.45
C ASN A 85 0.95 2.53 -15.56
N VAL A 86 -0.01 2.30 -16.45
CA VAL A 86 0.13 1.34 -17.56
C VAL A 86 -0.54 1.95 -18.78
N CYS A 87 0.25 2.26 -19.79
CA CYS A 87 -0.24 2.82 -21.06
C CYS A 87 -1.17 1.80 -21.75
N ILE A 88 -2.35 2.26 -22.16
CA ILE A 88 -3.35 1.42 -22.83
C ILE A 88 -2.95 0.99 -24.24
N HIS A 89 -1.91 1.60 -24.81
CA HIS A 89 -1.40 1.23 -26.15
C HIS A 89 -0.64 -0.10 -26.11
N ALA A 90 0.45 -0.18 -25.31
CA ALA A 90 1.36 -1.32 -25.30
C ALA A 90 1.80 -1.75 -23.88
N GLY A 91 1.10 -1.33 -22.85
CA GLY A 91 1.38 -1.77 -21.49
C GLY A 91 2.62 -1.16 -20.82
N TYR A 92 3.28 -0.21 -21.47
CA TYR A 92 4.47 0.45 -20.90
C TYR A 92 4.07 1.41 -19.75
N PRO A 93 4.93 1.66 -18.74
CA PRO A 93 4.68 2.70 -17.73
C PRO A 93 4.52 4.08 -18.36
N VAL A 94 3.46 4.81 -18.00
CA VAL A 94 3.25 6.18 -18.49
C VAL A 94 4.27 7.14 -17.91
N CYS A 95 4.60 6.97 -16.62
CA CYS A 95 5.63 7.76 -15.93
C CYS A 95 6.61 6.83 -15.23
N GLU A 96 7.90 7.01 -15.49
CA GLU A 96 8.98 6.26 -14.82
C GLU A 96 9.53 7.00 -13.60
N ALA A 97 9.50 8.33 -13.60
CA ALA A 97 9.90 9.16 -12.48
C ALA A 97 9.02 8.92 -11.24
N GLU A 98 9.51 9.27 -10.07
CA GLU A 98 8.77 9.11 -8.82
C GLU A 98 7.72 10.19 -8.60
N GLU A 99 7.98 11.42 -9.05
CA GLU A 99 7.06 12.54 -8.97
C GLU A 99 7.41 13.64 -9.96
N GLY A 100 6.50 14.56 -10.17
CA GLY A 100 6.69 15.69 -11.06
C GLY A 100 5.53 16.66 -11.08
N SER A 101 5.59 17.59 -12.04
CA SER A 101 4.50 18.50 -12.38
C SER A 101 4.36 18.53 -13.89
N ALA A 102 3.13 18.42 -14.38
CA ALA A 102 2.84 18.40 -15.80
C ALA A 102 1.36 18.77 -16.04
N GLU A 103 1.06 19.33 -17.18
CA GLU A 103 -0.32 19.51 -17.66
C GLU A 103 -0.89 18.22 -18.25
N ARG A 104 0.01 17.36 -18.77
CA ARG A 104 -0.30 16.07 -19.38
C ARG A 104 0.76 15.05 -19.05
N LEU A 105 0.35 13.79 -18.97
CA LEU A 105 1.25 12.65 -18.78
C LEU A 105 1.57 12.06 -20.16
N MET A 106 2.84 11.97 -20.52
CA MET A 106 3.28 11.42 -21.80
C MET A 106 3.98 10.07 -21.62
N CYS A 107 3.46 9.04 -22.30
CA CYS A 107 4.11 7.74 -22.31
C CYS A 107 5.42 7.81 -23.11
N PRO A 108 6.58 7.47 -22.52
CA PRO A 108 7.86 7.63 -23.21
C PRO A 108 8.08 6.64 -24.36
N TYR A 109 7.26 5.57 -24.45
CA TYR A 109 7.44 4.53 -25.45
C TYR A 109 6.99 4.95 -26.86
N HIS A 110 5.76 5.56 -26.97
CA HIS A 110 5.23 6.00 -28.27
C HIS A 110 4.60 7.40 -28.23
N GLY A 111 4.86 8.18 -27.19
CA GLY A 111 4.40 9.56 -27.11
C GLY A 111 2.89 9.76 -26.85
N TRP A 112 2.16 8.70 -26.47
CA TRP A 112 0.74 8.88 -26.14
C TRP A 112 0.55 9.78 -24.93
N GLU A 113 -0.27 10.81 -25.09
CA GLU A 113 -0.55 11.78 -24.05
C GLU A 113 -1.88 11.53 -23.34
N PHE A 114 -1.85 11.66 -22.03
CA PHE A 114 -3.04 11.54 -21.19
C PHE A 114 -3.22 12.79 -20.34
N ALA A 115 -4.46 13.24 -20.21
CA ALA A 115 -4.79 14.26 -19.23
C ALA A 115 -4.57 13.72 -17.79
N LEU A 116 -4.51 14.60 -16.81
CA LEU A 116 -4.28 14.21 -15.41
C LEU A 116 -5.44 13.37 -14.83
N ASP A 117 -6.62 13.37 -15.46
CA ASP A 117 -7.74 12.47 -15.13
C ASP A 117 -7.65 11.11 -15.85
N GLY A 118 -6.59 10.87 -16.62
CA GLY A 118 -6.32 9.63 -17.34
C GLY A 118 -6.94 9.52 -18.73
N ARG A 119 -7.70 10.51 -19.23
CA ARG A 119 -8.23 10.48 -20.61
C ARG A 119 -7.11 10.64 -21.62
N LEU A 120 -7.18 9.86 -22.71
CA LEU A 120 -6.29 10.05 -23.86
C LEU A 120 -6.57 11.40 -24.51
N VAL A 121 -5.52 12.17 -24.78
CA VAL A 121 -5.61 13.51 -25.40
C VAL A 121 -5.32 13.47 -26.89
N GLU A 122 -4.73 12.40 -27.40
CA GLU A 122 -4.26 12.26 -28.76
C GLU A 122 -5.41 12.23 -29.79
N PRO A 123 -5.53 13.20 -30.70
CA PRO A 123 -6.67 13.31 -31.61
C PRO A 123 -6.57 12.43 -32.87
N GLU A 124 -5.38 11.99 -33.27
CA GLU A 124 -5.20 11.30 -34.55
C GLU A 124 -5.75 9.88 -34.63
N LEU A 125 -5.89 9.21 -33.48
CA LEU A 125 -6.50 7.88 -33.36
C LEU A 125 -8.04 7.91 -33.41
N SER A 126 -8.63 9.08 -33.35
CA SER A 126 -10.06 9.29 -33.09
C SER A 126 -10.98 8.98 -34.27
N SER A 127 -10.46 8.72 -35.47
CA SER A 127 -11.35 8.50 -36.63
C SER A 127 -12.12 7.16 -36.61
N ARG A 128 -11.76 6.21 -35.72
CA ARG A 128 -12.38 4.89 -35.64
C ARG A 128 -12.77 4.44 -34.23
N ILE A 129 -12.26 5.10 -33.20
CA ILE A 129 -12.53 4.77 -31.80
C ILE A 129 -12.96 6.03 -31.07
N ASP A 130 -14.03 5.95 -30.30
CA ASP A 130 -14.47 7.06 -29.44
C ASP A 130 -13.38 7.37 -28.40
N PRO A 131 -12.70 8.55 -28.48
CA PRO A 131 -11.59 8.88 -27.58
C PRO A 131 -12.02 8.94 -26.11
N SER A 132 -13.31 9.21 -25.83
CA SER A 132 -13.84 9.26 -24.47
C SER A 132 -13.75 7.90 -23.74
N ARG A 133 -13.66 6.81 -24.49
CA ARG A 133 -13.48 5.45 -23.98
C ARG A 133 -12.02 5.07 -23.78
N LEU A 134 -11.10 5.87 -24.33
CA LEU A 134 -9.67 5.61 -24.22
C LEU A 134 -9.12 6.36 -23.01
N ARG A 135 -8.91 5.62 -21.92
CA ARG A 135 -8.39 6.18 -20.69
C ARG A 135 -7.59 5.14 -19.88
N LEU A 136 -6.68 5.64 -19.08
CA LEU A 136 -6.00 4.82 -18.07
C LEU A 136 -7.03 4.29 -17.07
N ALA A 137 -6.87 3.07 -16.63
CA ALA A 137 -7.69 2.51 -15.55
C ALA A 137 -7.52 3.38 -14.30
N SER A 138 -8.64 3.77 -13.67
CA SER A 138 -8.66 4.66 -12.52
C SER A 138 -9.30 3.97 -11.32
N TYR A 139 -8.92 4.43 -10.14
CA TYR A 139 -9.44 3.98 -8.86
C TYR A 139 -10.08 5.16 -8.12
N PRO A 140 -11.24 5.00 -7.48
CA PRO A 140 -11.81 6.03 -6.62
C PRO A 140 -10.79 6.47 -5.57
N VAL A 141 -10.58 7.79 -5.45
CA VAL A 141 -9.69 8.38 -4.44
C VAL A 141 -10.52 8.84 -3.26
N ARG A 142 -10.06 8.52 -2.07
CA ARG A 142 -10.60 9.04 -0.81
C ARG A 142 -9.51 9.79 -0.05
N VAL A 143 -9.89 10.91 0.54
CA VAL A 143 -9.03 11.65 1.46
C VAL A 143 -9.62 11.53 2.86
N CYS A 144 -8.82 11.05 3.79
CA CYS A 144 -9.20 10.99 5.20
C CYS A 144 -8.15 11.71 6.03
N ASN A 145 -8.54 12.83 6.58
CA ASN A 145 -7.64 13.65 7.42
C ASN A 145 -6.25 13.82 6.77
N GLY A 146 -6.21 14.16 5.48
CA GLY A 146 -4.98 14.38 4.73
C GLY A 146 -4.33 13.13 4.13
N LEU A 147 -4.66 11.94 4.60
CA LEU A 147 -4.17 10.68 4.02
C LEU A 147 -4.94 10.34 2.74
N LEU A 148 -4.20 9.92 1.72
CA LEU A 148 -4.71 9.54 0.41
C LEU A 148 -4.90 8.03 0.31
N PHE A 149 -6.07 7.60 -0.12
CA PHE A 149 -6.41 6.22 -0.37
C PHE A 149 -6.99 6.03 -1.77
N ALA A 150 -6.79 4.85 -2.33
CA ALA A 150 -7.51 4.44 -3.53
C ALA A 150 -8.17 3.07 -3.31
N ASP A 151 -9.37 2.91 -3.85
CA ASP A 151 -10.17 1.71 -3.68
C ASP A 151 -10.18 0.90 -4.98
N PRO A 152 -9.61 -0.31 -5.03
CA PRO A 152 -9.77 -1.19 -6.17
C PRO A 152 -11.23 -1.68 -6.28
N PRO A 153 -11.70 -2.08 -7.46
CA PRO A 153 -13.02 -2.65 -7.64
C PRO A 153 -13.24 -3.84 -6.71
N GLY A 154 -14.34 -3.84 -5.97
CA GLY A 154 -14.66 -4.90 -5.01
C GLY A 154 -13.90 -4.83 -3.69
N ALA A 155 -13.13 -3.78 -3.45
CA ALA A 155 -12.59 -3.54 -2.12
C ALA A 155 -13.76 -3.29 -1.15
N THR A 156 -13.76 -4.03 -0.05
CA THR A 156 -14.58 -3.64 1.11
C THR A 156 -14.00 -2.33 1.63
N ALA A 157 -14.77 -1.27 1.48
CA ALA A 157 -14.38 0.04 2.01
C ALA A 157 -14.26 -0.08 3.53
N ALA A 158 -13.06 -0.29 4.01
CA ALA A 158 -12.80 -0.19 5.44
C ALA A 158 -13.20 1.23 5.88
N PRO A 159 -13.91 1.38 7.00
CA PRO A 159 -14.26 2.71 7.50
C PRO A 159 -12.96 3.50 7.70
N VAL A 160 -12.85 4.66 7.07
CA VAL A 160 -11.59 5.46 7.03
C VAL A 160 -11.51 6.44 8.22
N ASN A 161 -12.13 6.12 9.33
CA ASN A 161 -12.11 6.97 10.53
C ASN A 161 -10.84 6.79 11.38
N TYR A 162 -9.75 6.31 10.77
CA TYR A 162 -8.57 5.87 11.51
C TYR A 162 -7.54 6.96 11.76
N ALA A 163 -7.61 8.06 11.02
CA ALA A 163 -6.55 9.05 11.09
C ALA A 163 -6.94 10.15 12.08
N PRO A 164 -6.06 10.56 12.99
CA PRO A 164 -6.30 11.74 13.84
C PRO A 164 -6.64 12.97 12.99
N ALA A 165 -7.62 13.77 13.43
CA ALA A 165 -8.11 14.94 12.67
C ALA A 165 -7.00 15.97 12.35
N TRP A 166 -6.01 16.09 13.22
CA TRP A 166 -4.89 17.02 13.05
C TRP A 166 -4.01 16.67 11.83
N LEU A 167 -4.07 15.44 11.31
CA LEU A 167 -3.31 15.05 10.11
C LEU A 167 -3.72 15.87 8.88
N THR A 168 -4.94 16.41 8.82
CA THR A 168 -5.34 17.30 7.72
C THR A 168 -4.37 18.47 7.53
N ALA A 169 -3.81 19.00 8.61
CA ALA A 169 -2.85 20.09 8.63
C ALA A 169 -1.43 19.62 8.99
N ALA A 170 -1.16 18.34 8.87
CA ALA A 170 0.17 17.81 9.18
C ALA A 170 1.17 18.13 8.07
N THR A 171 2.43 18.23 8.49
CA THR A 171 3.58 18.26 7.60
C THR A 171 4.21 16.88 7.56
N VAL A 172 4.50 16.38 6.38
CA VAL A 172 5.33 15.18 6.21
C VAL A 172 6.78 15.58 6.44
N THR A 173 7.40 15.00 7.46
CA THR A 173 8.77 15.31 7.87
C THR A 173 9.79 14.40 7.22
N ARG A 174 9.41 13.14 6.92
CA ARG A 174 10.30 12.16 6.31
C ARG A 174 9.53 11.13 5.50
N ARG A 175 10.13 10.68 4.39
CA ARG A 175 9.74 9.47 3.65
C ARG A 175 10.97 8.56 3.53
N SER A 176 10.85 7.35 4.00
CA SER A 176 11.92 6.35 3.93
C SER A 176 11.40 5.08 3.23
N ARG A 177 12.30 4.39 2.55
CA ARG A 177 12.02 3.16 1.82
C ARG A 177 13.06 2.10 2.21
N TYR A 178 12.58 0.92 2.53
CA TYR A 178 13.41 -0.22 2.94
C TYR A 178 13.06 -1.43 2.11
N ASN A 179 14.06 -2.23 1.77
CA ASN A 179 13.90 -3.51 1.11
C ASN A 179 14.36 -4.62 2.04
N THR A 180 13.62 -5.72 2.07
CA THR A 180 13.95 -6.88 2.90
C THR A 180 13.68 -8.18 2.14
N SER A 181 14.42 -9.24 2.48
CA SER A 181 14.20 -10.61 2.02
C SER A 181 13.10 -11.34 2.82
N TRP A 182 12.27 -10.61 3.55
CA TRP A 182 11.19 -11.20 4.33
C TRP A 182 9.89 -11.29 3.55
N ASN A 183 9.12 -12.34 3.84
CA ASN A 183 7.74 -12.41 3.41
C ASN A 183 6.92 -11.27 4.03
N TRP A 184 5.98 -10.73 3.27
CA TRP A 184 5.15 -9.59 3.68
C TRP A 184 4.35 -9.82 4.98
N LYS A 185 3.90 -11.07 5.24
CA LYS A 185 3.16 -11.43 6.47
C LYS A 185 4.04 -11.26 7.69
N TYR A 186 5.28 -11.76 7.60
CA TYR A 186 6.25 -11.62 8.66
C TYR A 186 6.63 -10.16 8.90
N LEU A 187 6.98 -9.43 7.84
CA LEU A 187 7.33 -8.01 7.94
C LEU A 187 6.20 -7.21 8.57
N ARG A 188 4.96 -7.42 8.11
CA ARG A 188 3.79 -6.74 8.66
C ARG A 188 3.60 -7.02 10.16
N HIS A 189 3.73 -8.29 10.57
CA HIS A 189 3.65 -8.67 11.99
C HIS A 189 4.75 -7.99 12.81
N PHE A 190 5.98 -8.02 12.31
CA PHE A 190 7.13 -7.37 12.95
C PHE A 190 6.88 -5.86 13.14
N LEU A 191 6.47 -5.16 12.10
CA LEU A 191 6.19 -3.73 12.16
C LEU A 191 5.05 -3.41 13.15
N GLN A 192 4.01 -4.24 13.18
CA GLN A 192 2.87 -4.09 14.10
C GLN A 192 3.29 -4.29 15.57
N SER A 193 4.22 -5.18 15.82
CA SER A 193 4.71 -5.52 17.17
C SER A 193 5.85 -4.62 17.63
N SER A 194 6.40 -3.79 16.76
CA SER A 194 7.59 -3.00 17.01
C SER A 194 7.39 -1.48 16.84
N PRO A 195 6.35 -0.87 17.42
CA PRO A 195 6.12 0.58 17.30
C PRO A 195 7.24 1.42 17.91
N HIS A 196 8.03 0.85 18.82
CA HIS A 196 9.21 1.46 19.42
C HIS A 196 10.35 1.77 18.41
N LEU A 197 10.23 1.27 17.16
CA LEU A 197 11.11 1.70 16.06
C LEU A 197 10.87 3.16 15.67
N PHE A 198 9.69 3.69 15.94
CA PHE A 198 9.23 4.99 15.46
C PHE A 198 8.93 5.97 16.61
N PHE A 199 8.68 5.47 17.82
CA PHE A 199 8.26 6.25 18.97
C PHE A 199 9.01 5.85 20.23
N ASP A 200 9.26 6.83 21.10
CA ASP A 200 9.74 6.59 22.46
C ASP A 200 8.57 6.11 23.33
N GLY A 201 8.41 4.80 23.42
CA GLY A 201 7.30 4.16 24.11
C GLY A 201 6.19 3.65 23.18
N LEU A 202 5.00 3.44 23.75
CA LEU A 202 3.86 2.93 22.99
C LEU A 202 3.08 4.08 22.35
N PRO A 203 2.64 3.95 21.09
CA PRO A 203 1.78 4.95 20.47
C PRO A 203 0.39 4.97 21.15
N ASP A 204 -0.23 6.15 21.20
CA ASP A 204 -1.57 6.36 21.75
C ASP A 204 -2.62 5.69 20.86
N GLU A 205 -2.39 5.70 19.56
CA GLU A 205 -3.29 5.14 18.56
C GLU A 205 -2.57 4.16 17.64
N ARG A 206 -3.23 3.04 17.35
CA ARG A 206 -2.77 2.01 16.42
C ARG A 206 -3.91 1.61 15.50
N HIS A 207 -3.72 1.79 14.22
CA HIS A 207 -4.74 1.51 13.23
C HIS A 207 -4.21 0.59 12.14
N GLU A 208 -4.99 -0.42 11.82
CA GLU A 208 -4.76 -1.25 10.66
C GLU A 208 -5.52 -0.68 9.47
N VAL A 209 -4.79 -0.25 8.47
CA VAL A 209 -5.34 0.31 7.23
C VAL A 209 -5.35 -0.79 6.17
N GLY A 210 -6.14 -1.84 6.42
CA GLY A 210 -6.13 -3.04 5.61
C GLY A 210 -4.88 -3.92 5.83
N PRO A 211 -4.68 -4.97 5.00
CA PRO A 211 -3.59 -5.92 5.20
C PRO A 211 -2.21 -5.37 4.87
N LEU A 212 -2.12 -4.32 4.07
CA LEU A 212 -0.86 -3.79 3.53
C LEU A 212 -0.47 -2.42 4.09
N ALA A 213 -1.17 -1.91 5.11
CA ALA A 213 -0.78 -0.67 5.75
C ALA A 213 -1.14 -0.64 7.24
N LEU A 214 -0.31 0.06 8.00
CA LEU A 214 -0.47 0.31 9.43
C LEU A 214 -0.28 1.80 9.67
N MET A 215 -1.01 2.36 10.63
CA MET A 215 -0.78 3.71 11.10
C MET A 215 -0.63 3.71 12.61
N PHE A 216 0.35 4.43 13.09
CA PHE A 216 0.58 4.72 14.49
C PHE A 216 0.57 6.22 14.73
N ALA A 217 0.00 6.65 15.84
CA ALA A 217 0.07 8.05 16.26
C ALA A 217 0.38 8.15 17.75
N GLN A 218 1.15 9.18 18.12
CA GLN A 218 1.49 9.53 19.49
C GLN A 218 1.56 11.06 19.61
N ALA A 219 0.71 11.65 20.43
CA ALA A 219 0.61 13.09 20.59
C ALA A 219 0.45 13.83 19.25
N ARG A 220 1.50 14.48 18.76
CA ARG A 220 1.52 15.28 17.52
C ARG A 220 2.34 14.64 16.40
N ARG A 221 2.72 13.38 16.53
CA ARG A 221 3.46 12.60 15.52
C ARG A 221 2.61 11.44 15.05
N ALA A 222 2.71 11.13 13.76
CA ALA A 222 2.13 9.92 13.20
C ALA A 222 3.08 9.29 12.17
N VAL A 223 2.94 7.99 12.02
CA VAL A 223 3.70 7.21 11.04
C VAL A 223 2.72 6.33 10.27
N LEU A 224 2.69 6.48 8.96
CA LEU A 224 2.03 5.57 8.05
C LEU A 224 3.06 4.59 7.49
N LEU A 225 2.85 3.31 7.75
CA LEU A 225 3.66 2.21 7.22
C LEU A 225 2.92 1.55 6.07
N ARG A 226 3.58 1.41 4.93
CA ARG A 226 3.04 0.76 3.73
C ARG A 226 3.89 -0.46 3.40
N VAL A 227 3.28 -1.63 3.40
CA VAL A 227 3.92 -2.90 3.04
C VAL A 227 3.68 -3.16 1.57
N ILE A 228 4.73 -3.37 0.80
CA ILE A 228 4.70 -3.51 -0.66
C ILE A 228 5.35 -4.84 -1.05
N PRO A 229 4.57 -5.93 -1.06
CA PRO A 229 5.07 -7.25 -1.46
C PRO A 229 5.54 -7.22 -2.93
N LYS A 230 6.76 -7.62 -3.20
CA LYS A 230 7.33 -7.74 -4.55
C LYS A 230 7.32 -9.19 -5.03
N PHE A 231 7.78 -10.09 -4.18
CA PHE A 231 7.81 -11.54 -4.38
C PHE A 231 7.51 -12.25 -3.06
N ALA A 232 7.43 -13.57 -3.09
CA ALA A 232 7.14 -14.37 -1.89
C ALA A 232 8.09 -14.06 -0.73
N GLU A 233 9.38 -13.94 -1.01
CA GLU A 233 10.44 -13.66 -0.02
C GLU A 233 11.10 -12.29 -0.23
N GLN A 234 10.40 -11.35 -0.83
CA GLN A 234 10.93 -10.00 -1.02
C GLN A 234 9.83 -8.97 -0.83
N THR A 235 10.01 -8.10 0.14
CA THR A 235 9.06 -7.04 0.46
C THR A 235 9.80 -5.70 0.61
N GLU A 236 9.25 -4.68 -0.04
CA GLU A 236 9.56 -3.28 0.25
C GLU A 236 8.59 -2.79 1.32
N PHE A 237 9.02 -1.90 2.20
CA PHE A 237 8.10 -1.10 2.99
C PHE A 237 8.51 0.37 3.00
N GLN A 238 7.51 1.21 3.15
CA GLN A 238 7.69 2.65 3.17
C GLN A 238 7.17 3.21 4.48
N VAL A 239 7.92 4.17 5.01
CA VAL A 239 7.63 4.89 6.25
C VAL A 239 7.38 6.35 5.89
N ILE A 240 6.20 6.85 6.22
CA ILE A 240 5.82 8.25 6.03
C ILE A 240 5.59 8.84 7.43
N GLU A 241 6.52 9.67 7.85
CA GLU A 241 6.48 10.35 9.15
C GLU A 241 5.82 11.72 9.02
N MET A 242 4.90 12.01 9.91
CA MET A 242 4.08 13.21 9.89
C MET A 242 4.07 13.86 11.26
N MET A 243 4.02 15.20 11.29
CA MET A 243 3.96 16.00 12.49
C MET A 243 2.89 17.09 12.37
N ALA A 244 2.16 17.35 13.46
CA ALA A 244 1.20 18.44 13.51
C ALA A 244 1.94 19.79 13.65
N GLY A 245 1.50 20.78 12.84
CA GLY A 245 2.03 22.16 12.86
C GLY A 245 3.03 22.44 11.73
N GLU A 246 3.53 23.67 11.71
CA GLU A 246 4.49 24.11 10.70
C GLU A 246 5.80 23.31 10.79
N ASN A 247 6.40 23.09 9.63
CA ASN A 247 7.65 22.38 9.45
C ASN A 247 8.71 22.99 10.39
N PRO A 248 9.24 22.24 11.36
CA PRO A 248 10.51 22.65 11.93
C PRO A 248 11.48 22.68 10.75
N ARG A 249 11.98 23.87 10.41
CA ARG A 249 13.00 24.10 9.38
C ARG A 249 13.92 22.89 9.36
N SER A 250 14.11 22.31 8.19
CA SER A 250 14.98 21.19 7.92
C SER A 250 16.11 21.08 8.95
N ALA A 251 15.88 20.34 10.01
CA ALA A 251 16.98 19.73 10.70
C ALA A 251 17.57 18.80 9.62
N GLU A 252 18.67 19.21 9.02
CA GLU A 252 19.56 18.30 8.33
C GLU A 252 19.74 17.16 9.32
N SER A 253 19.04 16.05 9.06
CA SER A 253 19.13 14.88 9.90
C SER A 253 20.57 14.45 9.79
N GLU A 254 21.34 14.63 10.86
CA GLU A 254 22.58 13.90 11.00
C GLU A 254 22.25 12.45 10.64
N ILE A 255 22.93 11.93 9.63
CA ILE A 255 22.77 10.55 9.16
C ILE A 255 23.39 9.67 10.26
N GLY A 256 22.64 9.49 11.33
CA GLY A 256 22.91 8.47 12.33
C GLY A 256 22.52 7.09 11.77
N PRO A 257 22.98 6.01 12.39
CA PRO A 257 22.57 4.66 12.00
C PRO A 257 21.04 4.58 11.99
N ASP A 258 20.48 3.99 10.93
CA ASP A 258 19.03 3.85 10.78
C ASP A 258 18.54 2.70 11.70
N PRO A 259 17.85 3.01 12.82
CA PRO A 259 17.47 1.99 13.80
C PRO A 259 16.49 0.96 13.23
N VAL A 260 15.79 1.31 12.17
CA VAL A 260 14.87 0.37 11.48
C VAL A 260 15.68 -0.65 10.69
N ALA A 261 16.67 -0.22 9.93
CA ALA A 261 17.53 -1.11 9.14
C ALA A 261 18.33 -2.08 10.04
N GLU A 262 18.92 -1.59 11.14
CA GLU A 262 19.67 -2.41 12.08
C GLU A 262 18.82 -3.50 12.73
N ARG A 263 17.60 -3.17 13.14
CA ARG A 263 16.69 -4.11 13.80
C ARG A 263 16.09 -5.12 12.87
N LEU A 264 15.88 -4.76 11.59
CA LEU A 264 15.48 -5.72 10.58
C LEU A 264 16.52 -6.83 10.40
N HIS A 265 17.81 -6.50 10.48
CA HIS A 265 18.88 -7.50 10.39
C HIS A 265 19.00 -8.40 11.62
N ALA A 266 18.57 -7.92 12.78
CA ALA A 266 18.66 -8.65 14.04
C ALA A 266 17.40 -9.47 14.38
N ALA A 267 16.32 -9.34 13.62
CA ALA A 267 15.06 -9.98 13.95
C ALA A 267 15.07 -11.47 13.66
N ASP A 268 14.50 -12.24 14.60
CA ASP A 268 14.26 -13.67 14.45
C ASP A 268 13.14 -13.92 13.43
N THR A 269 13.40 -14.73 12.40
CA THR A 269 12.47 -15.10 11.35
C THR A 269 11.73 -16.42 11.63
N SER A 270 11.71 -16.90 12.87
CA SER A 270 10.96 -18.11 13.23
C SER A 270 9.46 -17.91 13.05
N PHE A 271 8.73 -18.97 12.70
CA PHE A 271 7.27 -18.93 12.50
C PHE A 271 6.46 -19.09 13.80
N SER A 272 7.09 -19.07 14.96
CA SER A 272 6.42 -19.22 16.28
C SER A 272 5.38 -18.13 16.58
N TRP A 273 5.45 -17.01 15.86
CA TRP A 273 4.50 -15.89 15.93
C TRP A 273 3.19 -16.10 15.14
N PHE A 274 3.15 -17.11 14.26
CA PHE A 274 1.97 -17.36 13.41
C PHE A 274 0.94 -18.21 14.17
N ASP A 275 0.29 -17.57 15.10
CA ASP A 275 -0.72 -18.17 15.96
C ASP A 275 -2.07 -18.35 15.26
N ARG A 276 -3.02 -18.99 15.97
CA ARG A 276 -4.38 -19.26 15.47
C ARG A 276 -5.14 -18.00 15.07
N LYS A 277 -4.93 -16.87 15.73
CA LYS A 277 -5.59 -15.60 15.42
C LYS A 277 -5.10 -15.05 14.07
N LEU A 278 -3.79 -15.02 13.86
CA LEU A 278 -3.21 -14.59 12.60
C LEU A 278 -3.55 -15.55 11.46
N ALA A 279 -3.55 -16.84 11.72
CA ALA A 279 -3.94 -17.86 10.74
C ALA A 279 -5.40 -17.70 10.29
N ARG A 280 -6.35 -17.47 11.20
CA ARG A 280 -7.77 -17.18 10.85
C ARG A 280 -7.91 -15.92 10.00
N ARG A 281 -7.23 -14.86 10.39
CA ARG A 281 -7.25 -13.61 9.64
C ARG A 281 -6.69 -13.80 8.22
N TYR A 282 -5.57 -14.49 8.10
CA TYR A 282 -5.00 -14.81 6.79
C TYR A 282 -5.95 -15.66 5.96
N TRP A 283 -6.55 -16.71 6.55
CA TRP A 283 -7.55 -17.53 5.87
C TRP A 283 -8.76 -16.70 5.40
N SER A 284 -9.32 -15.86 6.25
CA SER A 284 -10.44 -14.97 5.88
C SER A 284 -10.10 -14.09 4.67
N LEU A 285 -8.88 -13.54 4.61
CA LEU A 285 -8.41 -12.77 3.47
C LEU A 285 -8.26 -13.62 2.20
N MET A 286 -7.84 -14.87 2.32
CA MET A 286 -7.61 -15.78 1.20
C MET A 286 -8.90 -16.40 0.66
N SER A 287 -9.83 -16.80 1.52
CA SER A 287 -11.10 -17.45 1.15
C SER A 287 -12.19 -16.45 0.80
N GLY A 288 -12.17 -15.28 1.42
CA GLY A 288 -13.27 -14.30 1.40
C GLY A 288 -14.38 -14.62 2.41
N GLU A 289 -14.21 -15.63 3.24
CA GLU A 289 -15.10 -15.98 4.35
C GLU A 289 -14.84 -15.08 5.57
N SER A 290 -15.86 -14.77 6.34
CA SER A 290 -15.68 -14.01 7.59
C SER A 290 -15.01 -14.87 8.67
N GLU A 291 -14.28 -14.22 9.59
CA GLU A 291 -13.67 -14.94 10.73
C GLU A 291 -14.71 -15.65 11.59
N ALA A 292 -15.97 -15.18 11.62
CA ALA A 292 -17.08 -15.79 12.35
C ALA A 292 -17.54 -17.11 11.73
N GLU A 293 -17.48 -17.26 10.41
CA GLU A 293 -17.85 -18.50 9.70
C GLU A 293 -16.85 -19.64 9.95
N LEU A 294 -15.63 -19.31 10.37
CA LEU A 294 -14.61 -20.31 10.76
C LEU A 294 -14.83 -20.90 12.16
N LEU A 295 -15.72 -20.31 12.96
CA LEU A 295 -16.02 -20.73 14.34
C LEU A 295 -17.29 -21.57 14.45
N GLY A 296 -18.09 -21.66 13.36
CA GLY A 296 -19.30 -22.50 13.28
C GLY A 296 -18.97 -23.94 12.98
#